data_d23f91e3e98f1db746a0d231a35f6b22
#
_entry.id   d23f91e3e98f1db746a0d231a35f6b22
#
_cell.length_a   1.000
_cell.length_b   1.000
_cell.length_c   1.000
_cell.angle_alpha   90.00
_cell.angle_beta   90.00
_cell.angle_gamma   90.00
#
_symmetry.space_group_name_H-M   'P 1'
#
loop_
_entity.id
_entity.type
_entity.pdbx_description
1 polymer ?
#
loop_
_entity_poly.entity_id
_entity_poly.type
_entity_poly.pdbx_seq_one_letter_code
_entity_poly.pdbx_strand_id
1 'polypeptide(L)'
;MFLKALINNVKHLFTRNQQKPTDSNNQSPWDNLSLGDRMKLYESFFTGNNFPGKYPYWPSRHCVRIPGGWPMRLDGYTDVPAGFYPVVRVDGHCFSKFTKQFTKPYDMRIVDAMNAATMALVQEFHAIIGYTQSDEITIVLPQDTEMFNRKCQKIATLAASTAAVSFYNWLIATGYSGKLPAFDARVFGLPNRDEVANCLIWRERDAIKNSISNVAQQPKFYSAKQLVSKNSDQKIAMLAEKGYDFWKDTLLNYARGTYFKRIVTTRPYTPEEIEKLPPKHQARTAPEGTVLCTRAKIKAMHYPLVAHIANLPDVIFDNAKPVFKEGLKDIHEFETREYPDDV
;
A
#
# COMPACT_ATOMS: atom_id res chain seq x y z
N MET A 1 22.30 -7.65 -25.02
CA MET A 1 22.86 -7.09 -23.77
C MET A 1 21.77 -6.53 -22.85
N PHE A 2 20.77 -5.83 -23.38
CA PHE A 2 19.64 -5.26 -22.62
C PHE A 2 18.82 -6.29 -21.84
N LEU A 3 18.51 -7.44 -22.42
CA LEU A 3 17.68 -8.49 -21.79
C LEU A 3 18.31 -9.07 -20.52
N LYS A 4 19.65 -9.23 -20.46
CA LYS A 4 20.36 -9.73 -19.28
C LYS A 4 20.37 -8.71 -18.12
N ALA A 5 20.44 -7.42 -18.42
CA ALA A 5 20.38 -6.34 -17.41
C ALA A 5 18.95 -6.23 -16.81
N LEU A 6 17.93 -6.38 -17.66
CA LEU A 6 16.52 -6.37 -17.25
C LEU A 6 16.18 -7.56 -16.34
N ILE A 7 16.64 -8.77 -16.71
CA ILE A 7 16.44 -10.00 -15.92
C ILE A 7 17.15 -9.90 -14.57
N ASN A 8 18.33 -9.30 -14.50
CA ASN A 8 19.03 -9.13 -13.23
C ASN A 8 18.33 -8.13 -12.30
N ASN A 9 17.78 -7.04 -12.81
CA ASN A 9 17.01 -6.09 -12.00
C ASN A 9 15.72 -6.71 -11.44
N VAL A 10 15.05 -7.59 -12.21
CA VAL A 10 13.84 -8.29 -11.77
C VAL A 10 14.15 -9.41 -10.78
N LYS A 11 15.29 -10.09 -10.89
CA LYS A 11 15.71 -11.13 -9.93
C LYS A 11 15.75 -10.59 -8.49
N HIS A 12 16.16 -9.33 -8.28
CA HIS A 12 16.18 -8.73 -6.94
C HIS A 12 14.80 -8.51 -6.32
N LEU A 13 13.74 -8.40 -7.13
CA LEU A 13 12.35 -8.28 -6.61
C LEU A 13 11.86 -9.55 -5.94
N PHE A 14 12.34 -10.72 -6.41
CA PHE A 14 11.85 -12.04 -6.00
C PHE A 14 12.88 -12.87 -5.23
N THR A 15 14.16 -12.43 -5.15
CA THR A 15 15.15 -13.11 -4.31
C THR A 15 14.77 -12.97 -2.84
N ARG A 16 14.74 -14.09 -2.13
CA ARG A 16 14.71 -14.11 -0.67
C ARG A 16 15.87 -13.26 -0.17
N ASN A 17 15.60 -12.25 0.64
CA ASN A 17 16.61 -11.54 1.41
C ASN A 17 17.26 -12.56 2.37
N GLN A 18 18.28 -13.27 1.90
CA GLN A 18 19.21 -13.97 2.75
C GLN A 18 20.34 -13.00 3.09
N GLN A 19 20.06 -12.00 3.93
CA GLN A 19 21.11 -11.42 4.75
C GLN A 19 21.42 -12.45 5.83
N LYS A 20 22.58 -13.09 5.75
CA LYS A 20 23.10 -13.91 6.85
C LYS A 20 23.37 -12.97 8.02
N PRO A 21 22.82 -13.22 9.21
CA PRO A 21 23.19 -12.48 10.41
C PRO A 21 24.58 -12.91 10.87
N THR A 22 25.40 -11.95 11.16
CA THR A 22 26.64 -12.14 11.93
C THR A 22 26.27 -11.86 13.40
N ASP A 23 25.85 -12.86 14.13
CA ASP A 23 26.00 -13.08 15.57
C ASP A 23 24.97 -14.13 16.04
N SER A 24 25.47 -15.26 16.50
CA SER A 24 24.71 -16.50 16.69
C SER A 24 23.94 -16.61 18.01
N ASN A 25 23.83 -15.57 18.84
CA ASN A 25 23.27 -15.70 20.20
C ASN A 25 22.05 -14.83 20.55
N ASN A 26 21.47 -14.08 19.61
CA ASN A 26 20.28 -13.26 19.87
C ASN A 26 19.28 -13.19 18.69
N GLN A 27 19.19 -14.26 17.90
CA GLN A 27 18.24 -14.29 16.78
C GLN A 27 16.81 -14.52 17.29
N SER A 28 15.97 -13.52 17.05
CA SER A 28 14.52 -13.69 17.18
C SER A 28 14.03 -14.77 16.21
N PRO A 29 13.09 -15.65 16.59
CA PRO A 29 12.46 -16.59 15.67
C PRO A 29 11.86 -15.93 14.42
N TRP A 30 11.65 -14.62 14.46
CA TRP A 30 11.10 -13.77 13.41
C TRP A 30 12.10 -13.45 12.28
N ASP A 31 13.39 -13.47 12.59
CA ASP A 31 14.45 -13.09 11.63
C ASP A 31 14.59 -14.10 10.49
N ASN A 32 14.10 -15.32 10.70
CA ASN A 32 14.11 -16.39 9.71
C ASN A 32 12.84 -16.44 8.81
N LEU A 33 11.84 -15.60 9.07
CA LEU A 33 10.62 -15.58 8.28
C LEU A 33 10.84 -14.81 6.96
N SER A 34 10.22 -15.30 5.88
CA SER A 34 10.13 -14.48 4.66
C SER A 34 9.34 -13.21 4.96
N LEU A 35 9.60 -12.14 4.20
CA LEU A 35 8.86 -10.88 4.33
C LEU A 35 7.34 -11.11 4.28
N GLY A 36 6.87 -11.92 3.32
CA GLY A 36 5.45 -12.21 3.16
C GLY A 36 4.87 -12.98 4.34
N ASP A 37 5.61 -13.95 4.90
CA ASP A 37 5.14 -14.72 6.07
C ASP A 37 5.09 -13.83 7.32
N ARG A 38 6.07 -12.95 7.50
CA ARG A 38 6.09 -11.99 8.61
C ARG A 38 4.92 -11.00 8.54
N MET A 39 4.63 -10.45 7.36
CA MET A 39 3.49 -9.54 7.19
C MET A 39 2.15 -10.23 7.42
N LYS A 40 1.97 -11.46 6.92
CA LYS A 40 0.76 -12.27 7.20
C LYS A 40 0.62 -12.59 8.68
N LEU A 41 1.73 -12.74 9.37
CA LEU A 41 1.74 -12.96 10.80
C LEU A 41 1.19 -11.75 11.55
N TYR A 42 1.67 -10.54 11.25
CA TYR A 42 1.11 -9.31 11.83
C TYR A 42 -0.40 -9.21 11.58
N GLU A 43 -0.87 -9.47 10.37
CA GLU A 43 -2.31 -9.46 10.09
C GLU A 43 -3.07 -10.48 10.94
N SER A 44 -2.57 -11.72 11.05
CA SER A 44 -3.25 -12.79 11.76
C SER A 44 -3.39 -12.52 13.27
N PHE A 45 -2.47 -11.78 13.87
CA PHE A 45 -2.57 -11.38 15.27
C PHE A 45 -3.79 -10.53 15.55
N PHE A 46 -4.18 -9.67 14.62
CA PHE A 46 -5.28 -8.73 14.79
C PHE A 46 -6.61 -9.26 14.26
N THR A 47 -6.59 -10.20 13.32
CA THR A 47 -7.81 -10.73 12.69
C THR A 47 -8.34 -12.01 13.33
N GLY A 48 -7.59 -12.62 14.25
CA GLY A 48 -7.97 -13.88 14.88
C GLY A 48 -7.99 -15.09 13.93
N ASN A 49 -7.48 -14.95 12.71
CA ASN A 49 -7.45 -16.04 11.74
C ASN A 49 -6.38 -17.06 12.11
N ASN A 50 -6.80 -18.35 12.09
CA ASN A 50 -5.92 -19.47 12.37
C ASN A 50 -4.61 -19.39 11.60
N PHE A 51 -3.50 -19.53 12.32
CA PHE A 51 -2.18 -19.68 11.76
C PHE A 51 -2.16 -20.79 10.72
N PRO A 52 -1.49 -20.58 9.57
CA PRO A 52 -1.22 -21.68 8.65
C PRO A 52 -0.35 -22.69 9.38
N GLY A 53 -0.85 -23.92 9.59
CA GLY A 53 -0.27 -24.99 10.38
C GLY A 53 1.08 -25.56 9.90
N LYS A 54 1.97 -24.69 9.37
CA LYS A 54 3.29 -25.02 8.87
C LYS A 54 4.46 -24.70 9.81
N TYR A 55 4.18 -24.09 10.95
CA TYR A 55 5.26 -23.75 11.89
C TYR A 55 5.30 -24.73 13.06
N PRO A 56 6.28 -25.63 13.13
CA PRO A 56 6.35 -26.72 14.11
C PRO A 56 6.69 -26.28 15.55
N TYR A 57 6.88 -25.00 15.79
CA TYR A 57 7.27 -24.45 17.08
C TYR A 57 6.33 -23.35 17.54
N TRP A 58 5.07 -23.73 17.78
CA TRP A 58 4.19 -22.87 18.57
C TRP A 58 4.11 -23.45 19.98
N PRO A 59 4.68 -22.80 21.00
CA PRO A 59 4.50 -23.24 22.37
C PRO A 59 3.01 -23.15 22.73
N SER A 60 2.47 -24.30 23.16
CA SER A 60 1.11 -24.42 23.67
C SER A 60 0.77 -23.29 24.64
N ARG A 61 -0.34 -22.59 24.37
CA ARG A 61 -1.14 -21.80 25.31
C ARG A 61 -0.48 -20.71 26.17
N HIS A 62 0.78 -20.34 26.00
CA HIS A 62 1.42 -19.28 26.79
C HIS A 62 1.98 -18.20 25.86
N CYS A 63 1.73 -16.97 26.24
CA CYS A 63 2.05 -15.73 25.57
C CYS A 63 3.31 -15.76 24.69
N VAL A 64 3.14 -15.81 23.37
CA VAL A 64 4.21 -15.46 22.44
C VAL A 64 4.30 -13.94 22.37
N ARG A 65 5.49 -13.40 22.50
CA ARG A 65 5.73 -11.98 22.35
C ARG A 65 6.03 -11.68 20.89
N ILE A 66 5.30 -10.75 20.28
CA ILE A 66 5.64 -10.19 18.98
C ILE A 66 6.88 -9.27 19.11
N PRO A 67 7.62 -8.99 18.01
CA PRO A 67 8.70 -8.01 18.03
C PRO A 67 8.21 -6.70 18.67
N GLY A 68 8.89 -6.23 19.72
CA GLY A 68 8.41 -5.12 20.56
C GLY A 68 7.89 -5.54 21.94
N GLY A 69 7.86 -6.85 22.26
CA GLY A 69 7.59 -7.37 23.61
C GLY A 69 6.14 -7.50 24.00
N TRP A 70 5.18 -7.31 23.08
CA TRP A 70 3.74 -7.40 23.38
C TRP A 70 3.25 -8.84 23.42
N PRO A 71 2.33 -9.16 24.36
CA PRO A 71 1.73 -10.49 24.44
C PRO A 71 0.79 -10.73 23.25
N MET A 72 0.88 -11.91 22.63
CA MET A 72 -0.08 -12.32 21.62
C MET A 72 -1.39 -12.75 22.29
N ARG A 73 -2.53 -12.28 21.77
CA ARG A 73 -3.86 -12.75 22.16
C ARG A 73 -4.40 -13.72 21.11
N LEU A 74 -4.86 -14.88 21.56
CA LEU A 74 -5.43 -15.91 20.67
C LEU A 74 -6.81 -15.56 20.11
N ASP A 75 -7.51 -14.65 20.77
CA ASP A 75 -8.82 -14.10 20.39
C ASP A 75 -8.74 -12.86 19.51
N GLY A 76 -7.52 -12.48 19.09
CA GLY A 76 -7.23 -11.24 18.35
C GLY A 76 -7.25 -10.01 19.26
N TYR A 77 -6.87 -8.88 18.69
CA TYR A 77 -6.96 -7.58 19.36
C TYR A 77 -8.25 -6.88 18.95
N THR A 78 -8.98 -6.37 19.92
CA THR A 78 -10.14 -5.50 19.66
C THR A 78 -9.72 -4.10 19.22
N ASP A 79 -8.50 -3.70 19.58
CA ASP A 79 -7.89 -2.40 19.32
C ASP A 79 -6.40 -2.56 18.99
N VAL A 80 -5.86 -1.64 18.21
CA VAL A 80 -4.42 -1.58 17.94
C VAL A 80 -3.72 -0.98 19.15
N PRO A 81 -2.75 -1.66 19.79
CA PRO A 81 -2.08 -1.14 20.97
C PRO A 81 -1.37 0.20 20.71
N ALA A 82 -1.25 1.04 21.75
CA ALA A 82 -0.44 2.25 21.68
C ALA A 82 1.01 1.90 21.32
N GLY A 83 1.67 2.77 20.55
CA GLY A 83 3.04 2.53 20.07
C GLY A 83 3.15 1.69 18.80
N PHE A 84 2.02 1.18 18.26
CA PHE A 84 1.98 0.55 16.94
C PHE A 84 1.40 1.50 15.91
N TYR A 85 1.85 1.37 14.67
CA TYR A 85 1.23 2.01 13.51
C TYR A 85 -0.01 1.21 13.09
N PRO A 86 -1.24 1.74 13.19
CA PRO A 86 -2.39 1.05 12.65
C PRO A 86 -2.30 1.03 11.12
N VAL A 87 -2.51 -0.15 10.56
CA VAL A 87 -2.58 -0.36 9.11
C VAL A 87 -3.96 -0.90 8.80
N VAL A 88 -4.60 -0.32 7.79
CA VAL A 88 -5.90 -0.76 7.30
C VAL A 88 -5.72 -1.28 5.89
N ARG A 89 -6.12 -2.54 5.67
CA ARG A 89 -6.20 -3.11 4.33
C ARG A 89 -7.65 -3.33 3.96
N VAL A 90 -8.06 -2.70 2.87
CA VAL A 90 -9.38 -2.82 2.26
C VAL A 90 -9.25 -3.68 1.01
N ASP A 91 -10.18 -4.59 0.80
CA ASP A 91 -10.16 -5.54 -0.31
C ASP A 91 -11.53 -5.65 -0.97
N GLY A 92 -11.55 -5.73 -2.30
CA GLY A 92 -12.79 -5.81 -3.06
C GLY A 92 -13.44 -7.19 -2.96
N HIS A 93 -14.61 -7.27 -2.32
CA HIS A 93 -15.33 -8.52 -2.15
C HIS A 93 -15.87 -9.06 -3.48
N CYS A 94 -15.48 -10.29 -3.85
CA CYS A 94 -15.86 -10.93 -5.12
C CYS A 94 -15.55 -10.07 -6.37
N PHE A 95 -14.49 -9.28 -6.32
CA PHE A 95 -14.18 -8.26 -7.33
C PHE A 95 -13.91 -8.85 -8.73
N SER A 96 -13.38 -10.05 -8.80
CA SER A 96 -13.23 -10.79 -10.06
C SER A 96 -14.55 -10.99 -10.81
N LYS A 97 -15.68 -11.13 -10.09
CA LYS A 97 -17.02 -11.20 -10.69
C LYS A 97 -17.51 -9.80 -11.08
N PHE A 98 -17.27 -8.81 -10.24
CA PHE A 98 -17.62 -7.41 -10.49
C PHE A 98 -16.94 -6.90 -11.77
N THR A 99 -15.64 -7.14 -11.92
CA THR A 99 -14.83 -6.63 -13.04
C THR A 99 -14.99 -7.39 -14.36
N LYS A 100 -15.81 -8.44 -14.44
CA LYS A 100 -16.07 -9.18 -15.70
C LYS A 100 -16.63 -8.32 -16.84
N GLN A 101 -17.36 -7.28 -16.50
CA GLN A 101 -18.01 -6.36 -17.45
C GLN A 101 -17.07 -5.23 -17.93
N PHE A 102 -15.88 -5.14 -17.40
CA PHE A 102 -14.90 -4.10 -17.72
C PHE A 102 -13.80 -4.63 -18.64
N THR A 103 -13.10 -3.72 -19.30
CA THR A 103 -12.01 -4.04 -20.23
C THR A 103 -10.89 -4.83 -19.54
N LYS A 104 -10.34 -5.83 -20.22
CA LYS A 104 -9.22 -6.64 -19.73
C LYS A 104 -7.94 -6.33 -20.51
N PRO A 105 -6.76 -6.37 -19.87
CA PRO A 105 -6.44 -6.83 -18.51
C PRO A 105 -6.78 -5.81 -17.42
N TYR A 106 -6.98 -4.54 -17.77
CA TYR A 106 -7.35 -3.46 -16.86
C TYR A 106 -8.29 -2.47 -17.57
N ASP A 107 -9.12 -1.81 -16.78
CA ASP A 107 -9.99 -0.73 -17.21
C ASP A 107 -9.66 0.51 -16.37
N MET A 108 -9.36 1.63 -17.02
CA MET A 108 -8.95 2.85 -16.33
C MET A 108 -10.02 3.39 -15.40
N ARG A 109 -11.31 3.15 -15.68
CA ARG A 109 -12.40 3.55 -14.77
C ARG A 109 -12.27 2.86 -13.41
N ILE A 110 -11.85 1.59 -13.40
CA ILE A 110 -11.60 0.85 -12.15
C ILE A 110 -10.35 1.37 -11.44
N VAL A 111 -9.26 1.61 -12.19
CA VAL A 111 -8.02 2.15 -11.62
C VAL A 111 -8.27 3.53 -10.99
N ASP A 112 -8.96 4.42 -11.70
CA ASP A 112 -9.25 5.77 -11.22
C ASP A 112 -10.25 5.76 -10.05
N ALA A 113 -11.25 4.85 -10.06
CA ALA A 113 -12.16 4.66 -8.93
C ALA A 113 -11.44 4.14 -7.67
N MET A 114 -10.46 3.23 -7.83
CA MET A 114 -9.62 2.76 -6.72
C MET A 114 -8.72 3.88 -6.19
N ASN A 115 -8.18 4.71 -7.08
CA ASN A 115 -7.40 5.89 -6.71
C ASN A 115 -8.26 6.88 -5.90
N ALA A 116 -9.48 7.20 -6.35
CA ALA A 116 -10.42 8.06 -5.64
C ALA A 116 -10.79 7.49 -4.26
N ALA A 117 -11.07 6.20 -4.17
CA ALA A 117 -11.33 5.53 -2.90
C ALA A 117 -10.12 5.61 -1.94
N THR A 118 -8.91 5.46 -2.48
CA THR A 118 -7.67 5.56 -1.68
C THR A 118 -7.46 6.97 -1.16
N MET A 119 -7.66 7.99 -2.00
CA MET A 119 -7.58 9.39 -1.59
C MET A 119 -8.59 9.71 -0.49
N ALA A 120 -9.84 9.26 -0.64
CA ALA A 120 -10.88 9.44 0.37
C ALA A 120 -10.50 8.79 1.71
N LEU A 121 -9.94 7.57 1.68
CA LEU A 121 -9.45 6.90 2.87
C LEU A 121 -8.27 7.64 3.53
N VAL A 122 -7.30 8.09 2.73
CA VAL A 122 -6.15 8.87 3.26
C VAL A 122 -6.63 10.17 3.89
N GLN A 123 -7.64 10.80 3.31
CA GLN A 123 -8.25 12.03 3.85
C GLN A 123 -9.00 11.76 5.15
N GLU A 124 -9.96 10.84 5.13
CA GLU A 124 -10.87 10.55 6.24
C GLU A 124 -10.13 10.04 7.48
N PHE A 125 -9.15 9.16 7.27
CA PHE A 125 -8.39 8.56 8.36
C PHE A 125 -7.10 9.33 8.69
N HIS A 126 -6.86 10.49 8.09
CA HIS A 126 -5.63 11.25 8.25
C HIS A 126 -4.36 10.40 8.06
N ALA A 127 -4.43 9.42 7.15
CA ALA A 127 -3.35 8.47 6.94
C ALA A 127 -2.07 9.17 6.45
N ILE A 128 -0.92 8.64 6.86
CA ILE A 128 0.41 9.11 6.43
C ILE A 128 0.59 8.84 4.94
N ILE A 129 0.22 7.63 4.53
CA ILE A 129 0.35 7.14 3.17
C ILE A 129 -0.76 6.13 2.88
N GLY A 130 -1.23 6.12 1.64
CA GLY A 130 -2.09 5.10 1.07
C GLY A 130 -1.42 4.46 -0.14
N TYR A 131 -1.69 3.20 -0.35
CA TYR A 131 -1.25 2.44 -1.52
C TYR A 131 -2.41 1.64 -2.06
N THR A 132 -2.62 1.68 -3.37
CA THR A 132 -3.67 0.89 -4.03
C THR A 132 -3.12 0.11 -5.21
N GLN A 133 -3.63 -1.08 -5.40
CA GLN A 133 -3.34 -1.94 -6.54
C GLN A 133 -4.51 -2.91 -6.79
N SER A 134 -4.89 -3.12 -8.05
CA SER A 134 -6.04 -3.97 -8.39
C SER A 134 -7.30 -3.56 -7.62
N ASP A 135 -7.79 -4.39 -6.72
CA ASP A 135 -8.95 -4.18 -5.84
C ASP A 135 -8.57 -4.03 -4.36
N GLU A 136 -7.28 -3.84 -4.07
CA GLU A 136 -6.78 -3.70 -2.71
C GLU A 136 -6.29 -2.28 -2.43
N ILE A 137 -6.60 -1.77 -1.25
CA ILE A 137 -6.06 -0.53 -0.71
C ILE A 137 -5.40 -0.81 0.63
N THR A 138 -4.22 -0.26 0.87
CA THR A 138 -3.54 -0.27 2.17
C THR A 138 -3.28 1.15 2.60
N ILE A 139 -3.77 1.57 3.76
CA ILE A 139 -3.44 2.86 4.37
C ILE A 139 -2.71 2.68 5.70
N VAL A 140 -1.81 3.59 6.02
CA VAL A 140 -1.03 3.60 7.26
C VAL A 140 -1.41 4.83 8.07
N LEU A 141 -1.89 4.63 9.28
CA LEU A 141 -2.26 5.72 10.18
C LEU A 141 -1.08 6.16 11.04
N PRO A 142 -1.10 7.39 11.58
CA PRO A 142 -0.09 7.84 12.55
C PRO A 142 -0.01 6.92 13.77
N GLN A 143 1.20 6.75 14.30
CA GLN A 143 1.44 5.90 15.47
C GLN A 143 0.70 6.38 16.72
N ASP A 144 0.54 7.69 16.83
CA ASP A 144 -0.13 8.40 17.94
C ASP A 144 -1.62 8.66 17.71
N THR A 145 -2.19 8.10 16.64
CA THR A 145 -3.62 8.32 16.37
C THR A 145 -4.50 7.75 17.47
N GLU A 146 -5.46 8.55 17.92
CA GLU A 146 -6.52 8.15 18.88
C GLU A 146 -7.87 7.94 18.18
N MET A 147 -7.86 7.92 16.83
CA MET A 147 -9.08 7.79 16.03
C MET A 147 -9.85 6.54 16.42
N PHE A 148 -11.12 6.72 16.76
CA PHE A 148 -12.05 5.66 17.20
C PHE A 148 -11.54 4.82 18.37
N ASN A 149 -10.71 5.40 19.27
CA ASN A 149 -10.02 4.70 20.34
C ASN A 149 -9.24 3.48 19.82
N ARG A 150 -8.71 3.56 18.60
CA ARG A 150 -7.92 2.53 17.91
C ARG A 150 -8.67 1.18 17.71
N LYS A 151 -10.01 1.16 17.83
CA LYS A 151 -10.84 -0.06 17.73
C LYS A 151 -10.83 -0.63 16.33
N CYS A 152 -10.28 -1.84 16.15
CA CYS A 152 -10.09 -2.48 14.85
C CYS A 152 -11.41 -2.62 14.09
N GLN A 153 -12.47 -3.09 14.73
CA GLN A 153 -13.77 -3.27 14.08
C GLN A 153 -14.37 -1.95 13.60
N LYS A 154 -14.26 -0.88 14.41
CA LYS A 154 -14.80 0.43 14.05
C LYS A 154 -14.06 1.02 12.85
N ILE A 155 -12.73 0.95 12.88
CA ILE A 155 -11.87 1.40 11.78
C ILE A 155 -12.16 0.59 10.50
N ALA A 156 -12.21 -0.75 10.60
CA ALA A 156 -12.44 -1.63 9.45
C ALA A 156 -13.80 -1.36 8.77
N THR A 157 -14.87 -1.26 9.56
CA THR A 157 -16.23 -1.05 9.02
C THR A 157 -16.37 0.31 8.34
N LEU A 158 -15.80 1.36 8.93
CA LEU A 158 -15.80 2.69 8.33
C LEU A 158 -14.91 2.73 7.06
N ALA A 159 -13.75 2.11 7.10
CA ALA A 159 -12.86 2.08 5.93
C ALA A 159 -13.52 1.34 4.75
N ALA A 160 -14.13 0.18 4.98
CA ALA A 160 -14.83 -0.56 3.94
C ALA A 160 -16.00 0.24 3.34
N SER A 161 -16.79 0.93 4.18
CA SER A 161 -17.92 1.75 3.71
C SER A 161 -17.46 3.00 2.95
N THR A 162 -16.44 3.71 3.45
CA THR A 162 -15.85 4.87 2.76
C THR A 162 -15.28 4.47 1.40
N ALA A 163 -14.55 3.36 1.33
CA ALA A 163 -14.02 2.85 0.07
C ALA A 163 -15.14 2.52 -0.92
N ALA A 164 -16.18 1.80 -0.49
CA ALA A 164 -17.28 1.40 -1.36
C ALA A 164 -18.03 2.62 -1.93
N VAL A 165 -18.34 3.60 -1.08
CA VAL A 165 -19.06 4.81 -1.50
C VAL A 165 -18.21 5.65 -2.45
N SER A 166 -16.94 5.91 -2.12
CA SER A 166 -16.05 6.73 -2.95
C SER A 166 -15.77 6.09 -4.30
N PHE A 167 -15.50 4.78 -4.32
CA PHE A 167 -15.33 4.01 -5.53
C PHE A 167 -16.56 4.06 -6.44
N TYR A 168 -17.74 3.85 -5.85
CA TYR A 168 -19.00 3.83 -6.61
C TYR A 168 -19.36 5.20 -7.14
N ASN A 169 -19.19 6.26 -6.35
CA ASN A 169 -19.43 7.64 -6.79
C ASN A 169 -18.58 8.00 -8.01
N TRP A 170 -17.30 7.61 -8.00
CA TRP A 170 -16.44 7.79 -9.16
C TRP A 170 -16.96 7.06 -10.39
N LEU A 171 -17.36 5.78 -10.25
CA LEU A 171 -17.92 5.02 -11.37
C LEU A 171 -19.18 5.65 -11.93
N ILE A 172 -20.13 6.11 -11.08
CA ILE A 172 -21.34 6.81 -11.53
C ILE A 172 -20.97 8.04 -12.35
N ALA A 173 -20.00 8.82 -11.91
CA ALA A 173 -19.52 10.00 -12.62
C ALA A 173 -18.97 9.67 -14.03
N THR A 174 -18.51 8.44 -14.24
CA THR A 174 -18.09 7.94 -15.56
C THR A 174 -19.18 7.25 -16.36
N GLY A 175 -20.45 7.36 -15.92
CA GLY A 175 -21.62 6.80 -16.62
C GLY A 175 -21.91 5.33 -16.28
N TYR A 176 -21.29 4.78 -15.22
CA TYR A 176 -21.58 3.42 -14.78
C TYR A 176 -22.96 3.34 -14.09
N SER A 177 -23.74 2.32 -14.42
CA SER A 177 -25.08 2.07 -13.85
C SER A 177 -25.30 0.60 -13.44
N GLY A 178 -24.19 -0.11 -13.18
CA GLY A 178 -24.23 -1.56 -12.89
C GLY A 178 -24.35 -1.89 -11.39
N LYS A 179 -23.94 -3.09 -11.05
CA LYS A 179 -23.98 -3.60 -9.69
C LYS A 179 -23.11 -2.77 -8.73
N LEU A 180 -23.57 -2.67 -7.48
CA LEU A 180 -22.81 -2.05 -6.40
C LEU A 180 -21.56 -2.87 -6.08
N PRO A 181 -20.40 -2.23 -5.90
CA PRO A 181 -19.22 -2.87 -5.37
C PRO A 181 -19.39 -3.13 -3.87
N ALA A 182 -18.70 -4.14 -3.36
CA ALA A 182 -18.59 -4.37 -1.93
C ALA A 182 -17.10 -4.49 -1.57
N PHE A 183 -16.74 -3.99 -0.41
CA PHE A 183 -15.40 -4.08 0.13
C PHE A 183 -15.44 -4.65 1.55
N ASP A 184 -14.45 -5.44 1.89
CA ASP A 184 -14.14 -5.77 3.28
C ASP A 184 -12.86 -5.07 3.72
N ALA A 185 -12.65 -4.97 5.04
CA ALA A 185 -11.44 -4.38 5.57
C ALA A 185 -10.95 -5.12 6.80
N ARG A 186 -9.64 -5.08 6.98
CA ARG A 186 -8.95 -5.60 8.17
C ARG A 186 -7.97 -4.58 8.69
N VAL A 187 -7.81 -4.56 10.01
CA VAL A 187 -6.91 -3.64 10.72
C VAL A 187 -5.89 -4.45 11.49
N PHE A 188 -4.65 -4.04 11.42
CA PHE A 188 -3.55 -4.64 12.18
C PHE A 188 -2.53 -3.57 12.57
N GLY A 189 -1.64 -3.90 13.50
CA GLY A 189 -0.61 -2.99 13.97
C GLY A 189 0.78 -3.42 13.53
N LEU A 190 1.62 -2.45 13.15
CA LEU A 190 3.03 -2.66 12.87
C LEU A 190 3.89 -1.92 13.90
N PRO A 191 4.96 -2.55 14.42
CA PRO A 191 5.66 -2.04 15.61
C PRO A 191 6.56 -0.83 15.35
N ASN A 192 7.04 -0.64 14.12
CA ASN A 192 8.00 0.41 13.78
C ASN A 192 7.94 0.81 12.30
N ARG A 193 8.70 1.85 11.94
CA ARG A 193 8.76 2.41 10.58
C ARG A 193 9.30 1.42 9.54
N ASP A 194 10.24 0.56 9.92
CA ASP A 194 10.82 -0.44 9.02
C ASP A 194 9.80 -1.51 8.64
N GLU A 195 8.97 -1.95 9.59
CA GLU A 195 7.90 -2.91 9.30
C GLU A 195 6.78 -2.28 8.46
N VAL A 196 6.52 -0.99 8.60
CA VAL A 196 5.63 -0.25 7.68
C VAL A 196 6.21 -0.24 6.26
N ALA A 197 7.49 0.09 6.11
CA ALA A 197 8.17 0.04 4.81
C ALA A 197 8.16 -1.39 4.22
N ASN A 198 8.41 -2.40 5.04
CA ASN A 198 8.34 -3.81 4.66
C ASN A 198 6.94 -4.24 4.21
N CYS A 199 5.89 -3.71 4.84
CA CYS A 199 4.51 -3.95 4.44
C CYS A 199 4.25 -3.41 3.02
N LEU A 200 4.66 -2.19 2.72
CA LEU A 200 4.51 -1.61 1.38
C LEU A 200 5.34 -2.35 0.33
N ILE A 201 6.57 -2.75 0.64
CA ILE A 201 7.39 -3.59 -0.24
C ILE A 201 6.67 -4.91 -0.54
N TRP A 202 6.08 -5.54 0.47
CA TRP A 202 5.33 -6.78 0.30
C TRP A 202 4.14 -6.59 -0.64
N ARG A 203 3.37 -5.52 -0.46
CA ARG A 203 2.19 -5.24 -1.29
C ARG A 203 2.56 -4.91 -2.74
N GLU A 204 3.60 -4.09 -2.95
CA GLU A 204 4.06 -3.78 -4.31
C GLU A 204 4.60 -5.02 -5.04
N ARG A 205 5.35 -5.89 -4.34
CA ARG A 205 5.81 -7.17 -4.92
C ARG A 205 4.64 -8.08 -5.33
N ASP A 206 3.60 -8.12 -4.52
CA ASP A 206 2.39 -8.91 -4.83
C ASP A 206 1.64 -8.32 -6.03
N ALA A 207 1.52 -6.99 -6.09
CA ALA A 207 0.95 -6.27 -7.23
C ALA A 207 1.68 -6.61 -8.54
N ILE A 208 3.01 -6.50 -8.55
CA ILE A 208 3.84 -6.80 -9.72
C ILE A 208 3.64 -8.24 -10.17
N LYS A 209 3.69 -9.20 -9.23
CA LYS A 209 3.48 -10.62 -9.52
C LYS A 209 2.12 -10.89 -10.14
N ASN A 210 1.07 -10.27 -9.60
CA ASN A 210 -0.30 -10.45 -10.06
C ASN A 210 -0.52 -9.78 -11.44
N SER A 211 0.00 -8.58 -11.64
CA SER A 211 -0.11 -7.87 -12.93
C SER A 211 0.62 -8.60 -14.05
N ILE A 212 1.84 -9.11 -13.81
CA ILE A 212 2.55 -9.95 -14.79
C ILE A 212 1.71 -11.16 -15.17
N SER A 213 1.11 -11.83 -14.17
CA SER A 213 0.29 -13.02 -14.42
C SER A 213 -0.98 -12.68 -15.22
N ASN A 214 -1.63 -11.57 -14.88
CA ASN A 214 -2.86 -11.13 -15.57
C ASN A 214 -2.58 -10.70 -17.01
N VAL A 215 -1.46 -10.01 -17.27
CA VAL A 215 -1.05 -9.66 -18.63
C VAL A 215 -0.71 -10.91 -19.43
N ALA A 216 0.06 -11.83 -18.88
CA ALA A 216 0.46 -13.05 -19.57
C ALA A 216 -0.74 -13.98 -19.91
N GLN A 217 -1.80 -13.94 -19.09
CA GLN A 217 -3.02 -14.73 -19.30
C GLN A 217 -4.00 -14.13 -20.31
N GLN A 218 -3.68 -13.00 -20.96
CA GLN A 218 -4.56 -12.49 -21.99
C GLN A 218 -4.64 -13.45 -23.19
N PRO A 219 -5.81 -13.57 -23.84
CA PRO A 219 -6.02 -14.52 -24.94
C PRO A 219 -5.01 -14.41 -26.08
N LYS A 220 -4.46 -13.21 -26.30
CA LYS A 220 -3.44 -12.95 -27.34
C LYS A 220 -2.04 -13.48 -27.00
N PHE A 221 -1.79 -13.86 -25.73
CA PHE A 221 -0.48 -14.34 -25.30
C PHE A 221 -0.50 -15.83 -24.96
N TYR A 222 -0.91 -16.20 -23.75
CA TYR A 222 -0.79 -17.56 -23.26
C TYR A 222 -2.04 -18.02 -22.50
N SER A 223 -2.35 -19.30 -22.60
CA SER A 223 -3.37 -19.94 -21.79
C SER A 223 -2.87 -20.16 -20.35
N ALA A 224 -3.81 -20.27 -19.40
CA ALA A 224 -3.47 -20.56 -18.01
C ALA A 224 -2.61 -21.86 -17.88
N LYS A 225 -2.89 -22.89 -18.70
CA LYS A 225 -2.15 -24.16 -18.72
C LYS A 225 -0.67 -23.97 -19.08
N GLN A 226 -0.36 -23.08 -20.01
CA GLN A 226 1.04 -22.80 -20.41
C GLN A 226 1.82 -22.01 -19.34
N LEU A 227 1.13 -21.33 -18.44
CA LEU A 227 1.70 -20.51 -17.39
C LEU A 227 1.83 -21.24 -16.04
N VAL A 228 1.32 -22.48 -15.96
CA VAL A 228 1.48 -23.31 -14.76
C VAL A 228 2.97 -23.49 -14.46
N SER A 229 3.33 -23.37 -13.18
CA SER A 229 4.71 -23.49 -12.66
C SER A 229 5.71 -22.44 -13.19
N LYS A 230 5.25 -21.42 -13.93
CA LYS A 230 6.13 -20.33 -14.38
C LYS A 230 6.21 -19.24 -13.33
N ASN A 231 7.43 -18.84 -12.97
CA ASN A 231 7.68 -17.68 -12.12
C ASN A 231 7.53 -16.36 -12.92
N SER A 232 7.65 -15.23 -12.23
CA SER A 232 7.48 -13.90 -12.83
C SER A 232 8.49 -13.62 -13.94
N ASP A 233 9.76 -13.97 -13.74
CA ASP A 233 10.83 -13.75 -14.73
C ASP A 233 10.58 -14.57 -16.00
N GLN A 234 10.18 -15.82 -15.84
CA GLN A 234 9.81 -16.68 -16.97
C GLN A 234 8.60 -16.13 -17.75
N LYS A 235 7.59 -15.60 -17.05
CA LYS A 235 6.42 -14.98 -17.70
C LYS A 235 6.81 -13.72 -18.45
N ILE A 236 7.69 -12.88 -17.91
CA ILE A 236 8.22 -11.69 -18.60
C ILE A 236 9.00 -12.11 -19.84
N ALA A 237 9.87 -13.12 -19.76
CA ALA A 237 10.61 -13.62 -20.90
C ALA A 237 9.67 -14.17 -21.99
N MET A 238 8.64 -14.93 -21.59
CA MET A 238 7.61 -15.42 -22.53
C MET A 238 6.83 -14.28 -23.20
N LEU A 239 6.50 -13.21 -22.48
CA LEU A 239 5.87 -12.01 -23.06
C LEU A 239 6.80 -11.34 -24.08
N ALA A 240 8.09 -11.24 -23.77
CA ALA A 240 9.10 -10.67 -24.67
C ALA A 240 9.24 -11.50 -25.97
N GLU A 241 9.12 -12.84 -25.92
CA GLU A 241 9.06 -13.71 -27.11
C GLU A 241 7.86 -13.39 -28.03
N LYS A 242 6.80 -12.80 -27.47
CA LYS A 242 5.62 -12.32 -28.19
C LYS A 242 5.70 -10.85 -28.60
N GLY A 243 6.87 -10.22 -28.42
CA GLY A 243 7.10 -8.81 -28.74
C GLY A 243 6.49 -7.83 -27.74
N TYR A 244 6.15 -8.29 -26.54
CA TYR A 244 5.57 -7.46 -25.48
C TYR A 244 6.59 -7.23 -24.35
N ASP A 245 7.03 -5.99 -24.18
CA ASP A 245 7.87 -5.58 -23.04
C ASP A 245 6.96 -5.20 -21.86
N PHE A 246 6.90 -6.07 -20.84
CA PHE A 246 6.00 -5.87 -19.71
C PHE A 246 6.18 -4.50 -19.05
N TRP A 247 7.41 -4.06 -18.87
CA TRP A 247 7.67 -2.81 -18.16
C TRP A 247 7.42 -1.56 -18.99
N LYS A 248 7.54 -1.65 -20.29
CA LYS A 248 7.32 -0.53 -21.22
C LYS A 248 5.85 -0.45 -21.67
N ASP A 249 5.25 -1.59 -21.96
CA ASP A 249 3.95 -1.66 -22.62
C ASP A 249 2.78 -1.79 -21.63
N THR A 250 3.06 -2.03 -20.33
CA THR A 250 2.05 -2.07 -19.28
C THR A 250 2.01 -0.74 -18.54
N LEU A 251 0.81 -0.19 -18.32
CA LEU A 251 0.65 1.02 -17.52
C LEU A 251 1.22 0.82 -16.12
N LEU A 252 2.03 1.77 -15.67
CA LEU A 252 2.81 1.66 -14.45
C LEU A 252 1.94 1.49 -13.20
N ASN A 253 0.88 2.27 -13.09
CA ASN A 253 -0.07 2.17 -11.97
C ASN A 253 -0.83 0.83 -11.94
N TYR A 254 -1.06 0.20 -13.09
CA TYR A 254 -1.57 -1.17 -13.13
C TYR A 254 -0.48 -2.20 -12.77
N ALA A 255 0.74 -2.00 -13.27
CA ALA A 255 1.85 -2.93 -13.02
C ALA A 255 2.28 -2.95 -11.55
N ARG A 256 2.25 -1.80 -10.89
CA ARG A 256 2.85 -1.58 -9.57
C ARG A 256 1.91 -0.99 -8.53
N GLY A 257 0.74 -0.50 -8.92
CA GLY A 257 -0.14 0.28 -8.05
C GLY A 257 0.24 1.76 -7.96
N THR A 258 -0.48 2.48 -7.12
CA THR A 258 -0.33 3.94 -6.94
C THR A 258 -0.21 4.26 -5.45
N TYR A 259 0.71 5.16 -5.11
CA TYR A 259 0.88 5.68 -3.76
C TYR A 259 0.22 7.05 -3.63
N PHE A 260 -0.42 7.30 -2.50
CA PHE A 260 -1.00 8.58 -2.14
C PHE A 260 -0.45 9.01 -0.79
N LYS A 261 0.06 10.23 -0.71
CA LYS A 261 0.66 10.75 0.52
C LYS A 261 -0.04 12.03 0.97
N ARG A 262 -0.33 12.10 2.26
CA ARG A 262 -0.82 13.30 2.88
C ARG A 262 0.37 14.22 3.18
N ILE A 263 0.50 15.29 2.40
CA ILE A 263 1.54 16.30 2.56
C ILE A 263 0.97 17.42 3.41
N VAL A 264 1.57 17.66 4.55
CA VAL A 264 1.21 18.77 5.43
C VAL A 264 2.17 19.92 5.18
N THR A 265 1.63 21.06 4.80
CA THR A 265 2.41 22.29 4.60
C THR A 265 1.95 23.34 5.57
N THR A 266 2.91 24.03 6.16
CA THR A 266 2.66 25.17 7.05
C THR A 266 3.20 26.42 6.38
N ARG A 267 2.36 27.42 6.19
CA ARG A 267 2.71 28.72 5.60
C ARG A 267 1.96 29.86 6.29
N PRO A 268 2.42 31.10 6.16
CA PRO A 268 1.64 32.25 6.56
C PRO A 268 0.29 32.31 5.82
N TYR A 269 -0.74 32.83 6.49
CA TYR A 269 -1.99 33.20 5.80
C TYR A 269 -1.73 34.33 4.82
N THR A 270 -2.41 34.31 3.67
CA THR A 270 -2.46 35.48 2.79
C THR A 270 -3.43 36.53 3.36
N PRO A 271 -3.28 37.81 3.00
CA PRO A 271 -4.22 38.86 3.43
C PRO A 271 -5.68 38.53 3.10
N GLU A 272 -5.94 38.00 1.90
CA GLU A 272 -7.28 37.62 1.47
C GLU A 272 -7.86 36.44 2.27
N GLU A 273 -7.01 35.53 2.71
CA GLU A 273 -7.44 34.43 3.58
C GLU A 273 -7.77 34.94 4.99
N ILE A 274 -7.01 35.93 5.50
CA ILE A 274 -7.25 36.55 6.80
C ILE A 274 -8.60 37.24 6.78
N GLU A 275 -8.92 37.99 5.72
CA GLU A 275 -10.21 38.69 5.58
C GLU A 275 -11.42 37.74 5.57
N LYS A 276 -11.25 36.53 5.05
CA LYS A 276 -12.30 35.48 5.02
C LYS A 276 -12.48 34.77 6.35
N LEU A 277 -11.56 34.93 7.32
CA LEU A 277 -11.74 34.31 8.62
C LEU A 277 -12.83 34.97 9.44
N PRO A 278 -13.55 34.22 10.28
CA PRO A 278 -14.48 34.82 11.25
C PRO A 278 -13.77 35.87 12.14
N PRO A 279 -14.40 36.98 12.50
CA PRO A 279 -13.77 38.09 13.23
C PRO A 279 -12.98 37.65 14.49
N LYS A 280 -13.51 36.68 15.23
CA LYS A 280 -12.84 36.12 16.43
C LYS A 280 -11.53 35.40 16.12
N HIS A 281 -11.33 34.97 14.87
CA HIS A 281 -10.08 34.34 14.44
C HIS A 281 -9.12 35.33 13.80
N GLN A 282 -9.65 36.41 13.16
CA GLN A 282 -8.85 37.52 12.65
C GLN A 282 -8.07 38.20 13.79
N ALA A 283 -8.72 38.40 14.95
CA ALA A 283 -8.08 38.98 16.12
C ALA A 283 -6.87 38.17 16.68
N ARG A 284 -6.85 36.87 16.42
CA ARG A 284 -5.72 36.00 16.77
C ARG A 284 -4.57 36.04 15.76
N THR A 285 -4.84 36.62 14.57
CA THR A 285 -3.85 36.73 13.48
C THR A 285 -3.12 38.08 13.48
N ALA A 286 -3.40 38.96 14.46
CA ALA A 286 -2.87 40.32 14.54
C ALA A 286 -1.43 40.38 15.08
N PRO A 287 -0.78 41.56 15.00
CA PRO A 287 0.29 41.89 14.06
C PRO A 287 1.71 41.56 14.54
N GLU A 288 1.93 40.87 15.63
CA GLU A 288 3.26 40.57 16.15
C GLU A 288 3.76 39.12 15.92
N GLY A 289 2.96 38.28 15.35
CA GLY A 289 3.32 36.90 15.03
C GLY A 289 2.69 36.46 13.72
N THR A 290 3.48 35.94 12.83
CA THR A 290 3.01 35.31 11.60
C THR A 290 2.15 34.10 11.98
N VAL A 291 0.82 34.25 11.89
CA VAL A 291 -0.06 33.11 12.11
C VAL A 291 0.08 32.16 10.94
N LEU A 292 0.44 30.93 11.28
CA LEU A 292 0.68 29.89 10.28
C LEU A 292 -0.60 29.11 9.99
N CYS A 293 -0.88 29.01 8.70
CA CYS A 293 -1.92 28.14 8.19
C CYS A 293 -1.33 26.76 7.92
N THR A 294 -1.84 25.73 8.57
CA THR A 294 -1.49 24.35 8.24
C THR A 294 -2.53 23.77 7.29
N ARG A 295 -2.11 23.36 6.12
CA ARG A 295 -2.94 22.72 5.11
C ARG A 295 -2.41 21.32 4.84
N ALA A 296 -3.32 20.38 4.72
CA ALA A 296 -3.01 19.04 4.25
C ALA A 296 -3.53 18.86 2.82
N LYS A 297 -2.67 18.35 1.95
CA LYS A 297 -3.00 18.02 0.56
C LYS A 297 -2.61 16.58 0.32
N ILE A 298 -3.48 15.82 -0.35
CA ILE A 298 -3.15 14.45 -0.74
C ILE A 298 -2.60 14.51 -2.16
N LYS A 299 -1.41 13.92 -2.34
CA LYS A 299 -0.76 13.85 -3.64
C LYS A 299 -0.51 12.41 -4.04
N ALA A 300 -0.74 12.11 -5.31
CA ALA A 300 -0.22 10.89 -5.91
C ALA A 300 1.31 10.98 -5.93
N MET A 301 1.97 9.92 -5.48
CA MET A 301 3.43 9.85 -5.38
C MET A 301 3.95 8.82 -6.37
N HIS A 302 4.91 9.25 -7.17
CA HIS A 302 5.61 8.37 -8.10
C HIS A 302 6.95 7.98 -7.49
N TYR A 303 6.95 6.86 -6.78
CA TYR A 303 8.17 6.31 -6.21
C TYR A 303 8.86 5.37 -7.20
N PRO A 304 10.20 5.30 -7.17
CA PRO A 304 10.93 4.16 -7.71
C PRO A 304 10.39 2.86 -7.11
N LEU A 305 10.79 1.70 -7.62
CA LEU A 305 10.44 0.44 -6.98
C LEU A 305 10.82 0.52 -5.50
N VAL A 306 9.82 0.48 -4.62
CA VAL A 306 10.06 0.74 -3.18
C VAL A 306 11.03 -0.25 -2.57
N ALA A 307 11.12 -1.47 -3.12
CA ALA A 307 12.13 -2.46 -2.72
C ALA A 307 13.58 -2.02 -3.04
N HIS A 308 13.77 -1.08 -3.96
CA HIS A 308 15.07 -0.55 -4.36
C HIS A 308 15.52 0.68 -3.56
N ILE A 309 14.62 1.26 -2.76
CA ILE A 309 14.91 2.44 -1.94
C ILE A 309 15.58 1.98 -0.64
N ALA A 310 16.76 2.54 -0.34
CA ALA A 310 17.51 2.21 0.87
C ALA A 310 16.92 2.88 2.11
N ASN A 311 16.49 4.14 1.97
CA ASN A 311 15.92 4.95 3.04
C ASN A 311 14.39 5.04 2.98
N LEU A 312 13.73 3.95 2.62
CA LEU A 312 12.25 3.94 2.43
C LEU A 312 11.47 4.44 3.66
N PRO A 313 11.83 4.10 4.91
CA PRO A 313 11.17 4.69 6.08
C PRO A 313 11.19 6.22 6.08
N ASP A 314 12.33 6.85 5.79
CA ASP A 314 12.46 8.31 5.77
C ASP A 314 11.65 8.93 4.63
N VAL A 315 11.57 8.24 3.48
CA VAL A 315 10.73 8.65 2.34
C VAL A 315 9.25 8.65 2.74
N ILE A 316 8.80 7.62 3.46
CA ILE A 316 7.41 7.48 3.89
C ILE A 316 7.07 8.52 4.97
N PHE A 317 7.91 8.67 5.99
CA PHE A 317 7.55 9.43 7.19
C PHE A 317 8.05 10.88 7.16
N ASP A 318 9.23 11.12 6.60
CA ASP A 318 9.93 12.40 6.73
C ASP A 318 10.03 13.18 5.40
N ASN A 319 9.36 12.71 4.34
CA ASN A 319 9.41 13.29 3.00
C ASN A 319 10.84 13.37 2.41
N ALA A 320 11.73 12.49 2.85
CA ALA A 320 13.08 12.41 2.33
C ALA A 320 13.07 12.02 0.83
N LYS A 321 14.09 12.48 0.10
CA LYS A 321 14.29 12.03 -1.28
C LYS A 321 14.70 10.55 -1.27
N PRO A 322 14.19 9.73 -2.21
CA PRO A 322 14.62 8.34 -2.34
C PRO A 322 16.11 8.21 -2.63
N VAL A 323 16.79 7.34 -1.88
CA VAL A 323 18.16 6.91 -2.11
C VAL A 323 18.14 5.46 -2.54
N PHE A 324 18.76 5.14 -3.67
CA PHE A 324 18.80 3.77 -4.17
C PHE A 324 19.79 2.92 -3.41
N LYS A 325 19.47 1.65 -3.25
CA LYS A 325 20.42 0.63 -2.79
C LYS A 325 21.54 0.49 -3.82
N GLU A 326 22.74 0.14 -3.34
CA GLU A 326 23.92 -0.02 -4.18
C GLU A 326 23.65 -0.95 -5.39
N GLY A 327 24.07 -0.53 -6.57
CA GLY A 327 23.90 -1.28 -7.83
C GLY A 327 22.47 -1.29 -8.39
N LEU A 328 21.50 -0.67 -7.74
CA LEU A 328 20.12 -0.57 -8.21
C LEU A 328 19.84 0.83 -8.74
N LYS A 329 19.03 0.91 -9.78
CA LYS A 329 18.55 2.15 -10.37
C LYS A 329 17.05 2.09 -10.52
N ASP A 330 16.43 3.23 -10.72
CA ASP A 330 15.06 3.26 -11.20
C ASP A 330 15.01 2.63 -12.60
N ILE A 331 14.07 1.72 -12.80
CA ILE A 331 13.85 1.09 -14.10
C ILE A 331 12.86 1.85 -14.97
N HIS A 332 12.31 2.94 -14.43
CA HIS A 332 11.32 3.77 -15.12
C HIS A 332 11.64 5.25 -14.95
N GLU A 333 11.81 5.96 -16.08
CA GLU A 333 11.63 7.40 -16.14
C GLU A 333 10.13 7.68 -16.09
N PHE A 334 9.68 8.39 -15.05
CA PHE A 334 8.26 8.58 -14.78
C PHE A 334 7.70 9.77 -15.58
N GLU A 335 6.66 9.54 -16.36
CA GLU A 335 5.71 10.58 -16.72
C GLU A 335 4.80 10.82 -15.51
N THR A 336 4.86 12.01 -14.94
CA THR A 336 3.99 12.43 -13.84
C THR A 336 2.58 12.69 -14.37
N ARG A 337 1.65 11.79 -14.08
CA ARG A 337 0.23 12.09 -14.24
C ARG A 337 -0.21 12.88 -13.00
N GLU A 338 -0.47 14.17 -13.17
CA GLU A 338 -1.10 14.97 -12.13
C GLU A 338 -2.57 14.56 -12.00
N TYR A 339 -2.98 14.17 -10.80
CA TYR A 339 -4.39 14.04 -10.47
C TYR A 339 -4.93 15.43 -10.11
N PRO A 340 -6.18 15.75 -10.48
CA PRO A 340 -6.78 17.03 -10.13
C PRO A 340 -6.70 17.26 -8.62
N ASP A 341 -6.40 18.50 -8.25
CA ASP A 341 -6.22 18.89 -6.85
C ASP A 341 -7.55 18.87 -6.03
N ASP A 342 -8.69 18.70 -6.71
CA ASP A 342 -10.04 18.78 -6.13
C ASP A 342 -10.84 17.51 -6.50
N VAL A 343 -10.81 16.53 -5.60
CA VAL A 343 -11.83 15.47 -5.55
C VAL A 343 -12.34 15.36 -4.12
#